data_d81c2427b287ab632e3b0a8fa1780538
#
_entry.id   d81c2427b287ab632e3b0a8fa1780538
#
_cell.length_a   1.000
_cell.length_b   1.000
_cell.length_c   1.000
_cell.angle_alpha   90.00
_cell.angle_beta   90.00
_cell.angle_gamma   90.00
#
_symmetry.space_group_name_H-M   'P 1'
#
loop_
_entity.id
_entity.type
_entity.pdbx_description
1 polymer ?
#
loop_
_entity_poly.entity_id
_entity_poly.type
_entity_poly.pdbx_seq_one_letter_code
_entity_poly.pdbx_strand_id
1 'polypeptide(L)' 'MSNYEANQLLDKVRDGVPYPLHLINKALELTGDLCIPEEM' A
#
# COMPACT_ATOMS: atom_id res chain seq x y z
N MET A 1 -10.17 1.01 5.38
CA MET A 1 -9.08 1.89 4.89
C MET A 1 -9.43 2.37 3.49
N SER A 2 -9.31 3.65 3.25
CA SER A 2 -9.62 4.22 1.95
C SER A 2 -8.34 4.33 1.13
N ASN A 3 -8.51 4.64 -0.16
CA ASN A 3 -7.33 4.82 -1.01
C ASN A 3 -6.45 5.94 -0.48
N TYR A 4 -7.05 6.99 0.01
CA TYR A 4 -6.29 8.10 0.56
C TYR A 4 -5.46 7.64 1.75
N GLU A 5 -6.07 6.87 2.64
CA GLU A 5 -5.37 6.36 3.80
C GLU A 5 -4.29 5.36 3.40
N ALA A 6 -4.58 4.55 2.39
CA ALA A 6 -3.59 3.61 1.91
C ALA A 6 -2.36 4.33 1.37
N ASN A 7 -2.59 5.39 0.61
CA ASN A 7 -1.49 6.18 0.08
C ASN A 7 -0.68 6.82 1.20
N GLN A 8 -1.35 7.32 2.21
CA GLN A 8 -0.67 7.90 3.36
C GLN A 8 0.17 6.86 4.08
N LEU A 9 -0.37 5.68 4.26
CA LEU A 9 0.34 4.61 4.94
C LEU A 9 1.59 4.22 4.15
N LEU A 10 1.44 4.07 2.84
CA LEU A 10 2.57 3.68 2.01
C LEU A 10 3.64 4.76 1.99
N ASP A 11 3.22 6.01 2.03
CA ASP A 11 4.16 7.11 2.08
C ASP A 11 4.99 7.04 3.35
N LYS A 12 4.34 6.72 4.47
CA LYS A 12 5.05 6.61 5.73
C LYS A 12 5.98 5.40 5.75
N VAL A 13 5.54 4.31 5.14
CA VAL A 13 6.39 3.12 5.03
C VAL A 13 7.66 3.47 4.26
N ARG A 14 7.49 4.21 3.19
CA ARG A 14 8.63 4.63 2.39
C ARG A 14 9.55 5.53 3.19
N ASP A 15 8.97 6.30 4.10
CA ASP A 15 9.72 7.22 4.96
C ASP A 15 10.49 6.48 6.05
N GLY A 16 10.18 5.21 6.26
CA GLY A 16 10.85 4.42 7.28
C GLY A 16 10.01 4.12 8.49
N VAL A 17 8.74 4.49 8.49
CA VAL A 17 7.85 4.20 9.61
C VAL A 17 7.49 2.71 9.57
N PRO A 18 7.71 1.99 10.69
CA PRO A 18 7.43 0.55 10.69
C PRO A 18 5.93 0.29 10.82
N TYR A 19 5.40 -0.45 9.90
CA TYR A 19 4.01 -0.89 9.92
C TYR A 19 3.96 -2.40 9.81
N PRO A 20 2.93 -3.04 10.38
CA PRO A 20 2.76 -4.48 10.19
C PRO A 20 2.59 -4.82 8.73
N LEU A 21 3.11 -5.98 8.36
CA LEU A 21 3.07 -6.39 6.97
C LEU A 21 1.65 -6.48 6.44
N HIS A 22 0.71 -6.93 7.27
CA HIS A 22 -0.68 -7.07 6.81
C HIS A 22 -1.28 -5.71 6.44
N LEU A 23 -0.88 -4.65 7.13
CA LEU A 23 -1.37 -3.31 6.79
C LEU A 23 -0.75 -2.83 5.49
N ILE A 24 0.52 -3.11 5.32
CA ILE A 24 1.21 -2.72 4.09
C ILE A 24 0.58 -3.44 2.90
N ASN A 25 0.34 -4.73 3.03
CA ASN A 25 -0.31 -5.49 1.97
C ASN A 25 -1.69 -4.95 1.66
N LYS A 26 -2.44 -4.58 2.70
CA LYS A 26 -3.77 -4.04 2.51
C LYS A 26 -3.72 -2.72 1.74
N ALA A 27 -2.76 -1.88 2.08
CA ALA A 27 -2.62 -0.60 1.41
C ALA A 27 -2.25 -0.81 -0.06
N LEU A 28 -1.35 -1.73 -0.32
CA LEU A 28 -0.95 -2.02 -1.70
C LEU A 28 -2.12 -2.55 -2.50
N GLU A 29 -2.94 -3.37 -1.86
CA GLU A 29 -4.12 -3.92 -2.51
C GLU A 29 -5.08 -2.80 -2.90
N LEU A 30 -5.30 -1.86 -2.00
CA LEU A 30 -6.23 -0.77 -2.24
C LEU A 30 -5.75 0.19 -3.31
N THR A 31 -4.45 0.41 -3.37
CA THR A 31 -3.89 1.30 -4.38
C THR A 31 -3.65 0.59 -5.71
N GLY A 32 -3.78 -0.73 -5.71
CA GLY A 32 -3.57 -1.49 -6.93
C GLY A 32 -2.13 -1.87 -7.18
N ASP A 33 -1.23 -1.48 -6.32
CA ASP A 33 0.18 -1.79 -6.52
C ASP A 33 0.46 -3.27 -6.40
N LEU A 34 -0.36 -3.96 -5.62
CA LEU A 34 -0.19 -5.38 -5.41
C LEU A 34 -0.69 -6.17 -6.60
N CYS A 35 -1.63 -5.64 -7.33
CA CYS A 35 -2.17 -6.32 -8.50
C CYS A 35 -1.15 -6.31 -9.62
N ILE A 36 -0.94 -7.46 -10.19
CA ILE A 36 -0.02 -7.57 -11.29
C ILE A 36 -0.71 -7.18 -12.56
N PRO A 37 -0.28 -6.15 -13.20
CA PRO A 37 -0.89 -5.78 -14.47
C PRO A 37 -0.43 -6.78 -15.50
N GLU A 38 -1.16 -7.11 -16.14
CA GLU A 38 -0.74 -7.93 -17.09
C GLU A 38 -0.36 -7.31 -18.24
N GLU A 39 -0.03 -6.91 -18.16
CA GLU A 39 0.17 -6.37 -18.93
C GLU A 39 0.29 -6.34 -19.78
N MET A 40 0.34 -6.33 -20.20
CA MET A 40 0.60 -6.23 -20.95
C MET A 40 0.87 -6.32 -21.41
#